data_5072163e53601ff6b9e0d2282d772f55
#
_entry.id   5072163e53601ff6b9e0d2282d772f55
#
_cell.length_a   1.000
_cell.length_b   1.000
_cell.length_c   1.000
_cell.angle_alpha   90.00
_cell.angle_beta   90.00
_cell.angle_gamma   90.00
#
_symmetry.space_group_name_H-M   'P 1'
#
loop_
_entity.id
_entity.type
_entity.pdbx_description
1 polymer ?
#
loop_
_entity_poly.entity_id
_entity_poly.type
_entity_poly.pdbx_seq_one_letter_code
_entity_poly.pdbx_strand_id
1 'polypeptide(L)'
;MIDAASYGRALFQLAEEDGCGDGVLEELQLVRRALRENPGYVTLMDTPAVAGPEKHALLLQAFSGASQELRNFLCLLCDRRALWQLPACLTAYEAAYDEAHGIL
;
A
#
# COMPACT_ATOMS: atom_id res chain seq x y z
N MET A 1 -1.15 9.19 12.51
CA MET A 1 -2.24 8.66 11.65
C MET A 1 -2.29 9.44 10.35
N ILE A 2 -2.43 8.76 9.23
CA ILE A 2 -2.52 9.39 7.91
C ILE A 2 -3.99 9.51 7.49
N ASP A 3 -4.24 10.36 6.48
CA ASP A 3 -5.52 10.35 5.77
C ASP A 3 -5.48 9.25 4.70
N ALA A 4 -5.93 8.06 5.08
CA ALA A 4 -5.87 6.88 4.21
C ALA A 4 -6.61 7.08 2.89
N ALA A 5 -7.72 7.83 2.89
CA ALA A 5 -8.48 8.09 1.68
C ALA A 5 -7.65 8.90 0.67
N SER A 6 -6.97 9.94 1.13
CA SER A 6 -6.09 10.75 0.27
C SER A 6 -4.92 9.94 -0.25
N TYR A 7 -4.33 9.09 0.59
CA TYR A 7 -3.21 8.24 0.19
C TYR A 7 -3.63 7.22 -0.88
N GLY A 8 -4.79 6.59 -0.68
CA GLY A 8 -5.30 5.61 -1.65
C GLY A 8 -5.61 6.24 -3.01
N ARG A 9 -6.25 7.42 -3.00
CA ARG A 9 -6.55 8.15 -4.24
C ARG A 9 -5.27 8.61 -4.95
N ALA A 10 -4.28 9.07 -4.20
CA ALA A 10 -3.01 9.50 -4.79
C ALA A 10 -2.29 8.35 -5.46
N LEU A 11 -2.28 7.17 -4.83
CA LEU A 11 -1.70 5.98 -5.43
C LEU A 11 -2.42 5.61 -6.72
N PHE A 12 -3.75 5.66 -6.72
CA PHE A 12 -4.53 5.37 -7.92
C PHE A 12 -4.18 6.33 -9.06
N GLN A 13 -4.11 7.64 -8.79
CA GLN A 13 -3.76 8.64 -9.80
C GLN A 13 -2.39 8.38 -10.39
N LEU A 14 -1.42 8.08 -9.55
CA LEU A 14 -0.06 7.78 -9.98
C LEU A 14 -0.03 6.52 -10.86
N ALA A 15 -0.73 5.47 -10.44
CA ALA A 15 -0.78 4.21 -11.18
C ALA A 15 -1.47 4.39 -12.54
N GLU A 16 -2.53 5.19 -12.61
CA GLU A 16 -3.22 5.47 -13.87
C GLU A 16 -2.33 6.26 -14.84
N GLU A 17 -1.59 7.24 -14.33
CA GLU A 17 -0.65 8.01 -15.15
C GLU A 17 0.41 7.12 -15.79
N ASP A 18 0.84 6.08 -15.05
CA ASP A 18 1.85 5.13 -15.53
C ASP A 18 1.24 3.95 -16.30
N GLY A 19 -0.08 3.93 -16.47
CA GLY A 19 -0.77 2.88 -17.20
C GLY A 19 -0.83 1.54 -16.47
N CYS A 20 -0.66 1.52 -15.14
CA CYS A 20 -0.61 0.30 -14.36
C CYS A 20 -1.68 0.22 -13.27
N GLY A 21 -2.79 0.96 -13.44
CA GLY A 21 -3.86 0.99 -12.45
C GLY A 21 -4.45 -0.36 -12.11
N ASP A 22 -4.63 -1.22 -13.11
CA ASP A 22 -5.16 -2.58 -12.91
C ASP A 22 -4.17 -3.47 -12.15
N GLY A 23 -2.91 -3.42 -12.55
CA GLY A 23 -1.86 -4.22 -11.92
C GLY A 23 -1.63 -3.86 -10.47
N VAL A 24 -1.60 -2.56 -10.17
CA VAL A 24 -1.42 -2.08 -8.79
C VAL A 24 -2.63 -2.48 -7.93
N LEU A 25 -3.84 -2.45 -8.49
CA LEU A 25 -5.03 -2.92 -7.77
C LEU A 25 -4.89 -4.37 -7.33
N GLU A 26 -4.49 -5.25 -8.25
CA GLU A 26 -4.29 -6.67 -7.95
C GLU A 26 -3.22 -6.85 -6.89
N GLU A 27 -2.09 -6.16 -7.04
CA GLU A 27 -0.99 -6.24 -6.08
C GLU A 27 -1.43 -5.75 -4.69
N LEU A 28 -2.17 -4.66 -4.65
CA LEU A 28 -2.65 -4.07 -3.40
C LEU A 28 -3.58 -5.04 -2.67
N GLN A 29 -4.46 -5.73 -3.40
CA GLN A 29 -5.35 -6.74 -2.85
C GLN A 29 -4.57 -7.92 -2.27
N LEU A 30 -3.52 -8.37 -2.95
CA LEU A 30 -2.66 -9.45 -2.48
C LEU A 30 -1.89 -9.03 -1.21
N VAL A 31 -1.37 -7.82 -1.19
CA VAL A 31 -0.67 -7.29 -0.01
C VAL A 31 -1.62 -7.22 1.18
N ARG A 32 -2.85 -6.75 0.97
CA ARG A 32 -3.84 -6.69 2.05
C ARG A 32 -4.08 -8.06 2.65
N ARG A 33 -4.22 -9.08 1.81
CA ARG A 33 -4.40 -10.46 2.28
C ARG A 33 -3.19 -10.93 3.09
N ALA A 34 -1.99 -10.71 2.56
CA ALA A 34 -0.75 -11.12 3.23
C ALA A 34 -0.60 -10.46 4.60
N LEU A 35 -0.91 -9.16 4.70
CA LEU A 35 -0.81 -8.44 5.96
C LEU A 35 -1.86 -8.92 6.97
N ARG A 36 -3.06 -9.23 6.51
CA ARG A 36 -4.13 -9.76 7.37
C ARG A 36 -3.74 -11.12 7.96
N GLU A 37 -3.06 -11.93 7.18
CA GLU A 37 -2.59 -13.24 7.63
C GLU A 37 -1.34 -13.16 8.51
N ASN A 38 -0.69 -12.00 8.56
CA ASN A 38 0.55 -11.80 9.29
C ASN A 38 0.51 -10.52 10.14
N PRO A 39 -0.40 -10.45 11.13
CA PRO A 39 -0.56 -9.22 11.93
C PRO A 39 0.69 -8.83 12.71
N GLY A 40 1.52 -9.80 13.11
CA GLY A 40 2.79 -9.52 13.78
C GLY A 40 3.76 -8.76 12.88
N TYR A 41 3.73 -9.02 11.58
CA TYR A 41 4.55 -8.29 10.61
C TYR A 41 4.13 -6.81 10.56
N VAL A 42 2.83 -6.54 10.55
CA VAL A 42 2.31 -5.17 10.54
C VAL A 42 2.75 -4.44 11.82
N THR A 43 2.61 -5.09 12.97
CA THR A 43 3.04 -4.52 14.25
C THR A 43 4.53 -4.20 14.23
N LEU A 44 5.35 -5.10 13.70
CA LEU A 44 6.79 -4.88 13.59
C LEU A 44 7.11 -3.68 12.69
N MET A 45 6.43 -3.59 11.55
CA MET A 45 6.68 -2.51 10.58
C MET A 45 6.22 -1.14 11.10
N ASP A 46 5.23 -1.11 11.99
CA ASP A 46 4.69 0.13 12.54
C ASP A 46 5.36 0.56 13.85
N THR A 47 6.24 -0.28 14.41
CA THR A 47 6.93 0.07 15.66
C THR A 47 8.12 1.01 15.41
N PRO A 48 8.33 2.01 16.30
CA PRO A 48 9.52 2.86 16.21
C PRO A 48 10.81 2.17 16.65
N ALA A 49 10.72 0.96 17.21
CA ALA A 49 11.90 0.24 17.72
C ALA A 49 12.82 -0.27 16.61
N VAL A 50 12.31 -0.42 15.38
CA VAL A 50 13.12 -0.86 14.24
C VAL A 50 13.45 0.35 13.37
N ALA A 51 14.72 0.47 12.95
CA ALA A 51 15.17 1.59 12.12
C ALA A 51 14.49 1.58 10.75
N GLY A 52 14.22 2.78 10.22
CA GLY A 52 13.57 2.95 8.91
C GLY A 52 14.25 2.18 7.79
N PRO A 53 15.59 2.27 7.61
CA PRO A 53 16.26 1.52 6.55
C PRO A 53 16.09 0.01 6.67
N GLU A 54 16.05 -0.54 7.88
CA GLU A 54 15.81 -1.97 8.08
C GLU A 54 14.38 -2.36 7.68
N LYS A 55 13.40 -1.51 8.02
CA LYS A 55 12.00 -1.73 7.63
C LYS A 55 11.86 -1.72 6.11
N HIS A 56 12.48 -0.73 5.44
CA HIS A 56 12.44 -0.65 3.98
C HIS A 56 13.04 -1.89 3.35
N ALA A 57 14.18 -2.37 3.87
CA ALA A 57 14.82 -3.57 3.35
C ALA A 57 13.91 -4.79 3.49
N LEU A 58 13.25 -4.94 4.64
CA LEU A 58 12.32 -6.06 4.87
C LEU A 58 11.12 -5.98 3.93
N LEU A 59 10.55 -4.79 3.73
CA LEU A 59 9.43 -4.61 2.81
C LEU A 59 9.82 -4.92 1.37
N LEU A 60 10.95 -4.40 0.92
CA LEU A 60 11.42 -4.60 -0.45
C LEU A 60 11.75 -6.05 -0.72
N GLN A 61 12.24 -6.78 0.28
CA GLN A 61 12.50 -8.21 0.18
C GLN A 61 11.20 -9.00 0.11
N ALA A 62 10.25 -8.69 1.00
CA ALA A 62 8.97 -9.40 1.08
C ALA A 62 8.12 -9.19 -0.18
N PHE A 63 8.16 -8.01 -0.76
CA PHE A 63 7.33 -7.64 -1.91
C PHE A 63 8.15 -7.30 -3.14
N SER A 64 9.22 -8.05 -3.36
CA SER A 64 10.18 -7.81 -4.45
C SER A 64 9.53 -7.92 -5.84
N GLY A 65 8.45 -8.70 -5.96
CA GLY A 65 7.72 -8.85 -7.23
C GLY A 65 6.71 -7.75 -7.52
N ALA A 66 6.47 -6.84 -6.56
CA ALA A 66 5.50 -5.77 -6.72
C ALA A 66 6.05 -4.64 -7.60
N SER A 67 5.15 -3.84 -8.16
CA SER A 67 5.51 -2.67 -8.95
C SER A 67 6.26 -1.66 -8.09
N GLN A 68 7.03 -0.78 -8.75
CA GLN A 68 7.77 0.27 -8.05
C GLN A 68 6.82 1.21 -7.30
N GLU A 69 5.67 1.53 -7.91
CA GLU A 69 4.66 2.41 -7.30
C GLU A 69 4.19 1.83 -5.98
N LEU A 70 3.88 0.52 -5.95
CA LEU A 70 3.40 -0.11 -4.72
C LEU A 70 4.50 -0.25 -3.69
N ARG A 71 5.72 -0.61 -4.09
CA ARG A 71 6.85 -0.71 -3.15
C ARG A 71 7.13 0.64 -2.48
N ASN A 72 7.13 1.72 -3.27
CA ASN A 72 7.30 3.06 -2.73
C ASN A 72 6.18 3.43 -1.76
N PHE A 73 4.95 3.06 -2.11
CA PHE A 73 3.78 3.32 -1.26
C PHE A 73 3.89 2.60 0.08
N LEU A 74 4.29 1.33 0.06
CA LEU A 74 4.45 0.56 1.30
C LEU A 74 5.55 1.15 2.19
N CYS A 75 6.65 1.59 1.61
CA CYS A 75 7.71 2.26 2.36
C CYS A 75 7.21 3.58 2.98
N LEU A 76 6.41 4.33 2.23
CA LEU A 76 5.82 5.57 2.74
C LEU A 76 4.91 5.29 3.94
N LEU A 77 4.04 4.29 3.84
CA LEU A 77 3.17 3.90 4.96
C LEU A 77 3.99 3.50 6.18
N CYS A 78 5.07 2.76 5.97
CA CYS A 78 5.97 2.36 7.04
C CYS A 78 6.59 3.56 7.75
N ASP A 79 7.06 4.54 6.97
CA ASP A 79 7.66 5.77 7.50
C ASP A 79 6.68 6.57 8.35
N ARG A 80 5.39 6.46 8.03
CA ARG A 80 4.32 7.15 8.75
C ARG A 80 3.72 6.29 9.87
N ARG A 81 4.27 5.09 10.12
CA ARG A 81 3.73 4.12 11.08
C ARG A 81 2.27 3.81 10.81
N ALA A 82 1.95 3.65 9.53
CA ALA A 82 0.58 3.55 9.05
C ALA A 82 0.34 2.33 8.15
N LEU A 83 1.20 1.32 8.21
CA LEU A 83 0.98 0.11 7.40
C LEU A 83 -0.35 -0.55 7.79
N TRP A 84 -0.76 -0.44 9.06
CA TRP A 84 -2.04 -0.94 9.53
C TRP A 84 -3.24 -0.30 8.84
N GLN A 85 -3.06 0.86 8.21
CA GLN A 85 -4.13 1.56 7.49
C GLN A 85 -4.22 1.15 6.01
N LEU A 86 -3.42 0.18 5.58
CA LEU A 86 -3.45 -0.28 4.19
C LEU A 86 -4.85 -0.71 3.74
N PRO A 87 -5.67 -1.41 4.54
CA PRO A 87 -7.03 -1.75 4.12
C PRO A 87 -7.88 -0.52 3.76
N ALA A 88 -7.76 0.57 4.52
CA ALA A 88 -8.49 1.80 4.22
C ALA A 88 -7.96 2.48 2.95
N CYS A 89 -6.65 2.40 2.71
CA CYS A 89 -6.05 2.90 1.47
C CYS A 89 -6.57 2.09 0.27
N LEU A 90 -6.67 0.77 0.41
CA LEU A 90 -7.21 -0.08 -0.64
C LEU A 90 -8.66 0.27 -0.96
N THR A 91 -9.49 0.48 0.07
CA THR A 91 -10.89 0.88 -0.12
C THR A 91 -10.98 2.18 -0.94
N ALA A 92 -10.13 3.16 -0.61
CA ALA A 92 -10.11 4.43 -1.35
C ALA A 92 -9.62 4.25 -2.78
N TYR A 93 -8.61 3.39 -2.98
CA TYR A 93 -8.10 3.06 -4.31
C TYR A 93 -9.20 2.43 -5.16
N GLU A 94 -9.90 1.44 -4.60
CA GLU A 94 -11.00 0.75 -5.28
C GLU A 94 -12.11 1.72 -5.67
N ALA A 95 -12.49 2.63 -4.77
CA ALA A 95 -13.51 3.62 -5.06
C ALA A 95 -13.09 4.55 -6.22
N ALA A 96 -11.85 5.01 -6.21
CA ALA A 96 -11.32 5.86 -7.28
C ALA A 96 -11.24 5.09 -8.61
N TYR A 97 -10.83 3.82 -8.56
CA TYR A 97 -10.78 2.94 -9.72
C TYR A 97 -12.18 2.77 -10.33
N ASP A 98 -13.17 2.45 -9.50
CA ASP A 98 -14.53 2.24 -9.95
C ASP A 98 -15.12 3.51 -10.57
N GLU A 99 -14.87 4.65 -9.95
CA GLU A 99 -15.34 5.94 -10.47
C GLU A 99 -14.73 6.24 -11.84
N ALA A 100 -13.42 6.03 -11.99
CA ALA A 100 -12.71 6.29 -13.23
C ALA A 100 -13.13 5.35 -14.36
N HIS A 101 -13.54 4.12 -14.04
CA HIS A 101 -13.95 3.11 -15.01
C HIS A 101 -15.47 3.02 -15.18
N GLY A 102 -16.23 3.91 -14.54
CA GLY A 102 -17.69 3.94 -14.67
C GLY A 102 -18.40 2.77 -14.02
N ILE A 103 -17.77 2.11 -13.06
CA ILE A 103 -18.36 0.99 -12.33
C ILE A 103 -19.12 1.55 -11.13
N LEU A 104 -20.38 1.20 -10.99
CA LEU A 104 -21.22 1.69 -9.90
C LEU A 104 -21.49 0.61 -8.87
#